data_919b34fee59a54736b14df16b19b9541
#
_entry.id   919b34fee59a54736b14df16b19b9541
#
_cell.length_a   1.000
_cell.length_b   1.000
_cell.length_c   1.000
_cell.angle_alpha   90.00
_cell.angle_beta   90.00
_cell.angle_gamma   90.00
#
_symmetry.space_group_name_H-M   'P 1'
#
loop_
_entity.id
_entity.type
_entity.pdbx_description
1 polymer ?
#
loop_
_entity_poly.entity_id
_entity_poly.type
_entity_poly.pdbx_seq_one_letter_code
_entity_poly.pdbx_strand_id
1 'polypeptide(L)'
;MSYIEKEIGERLIERIYKRCDYITIHVPAMDSTRHYIDKDAINMMKHGVVVINMARDILVDEEAMVKALDAGKVSRYVSDFPNSVVAGHKGCITIPHLGASTKESEANCAVMAVDEIQDFIKNGSIVNSVNFPNCQVGPWIEGQRVTIYHKNTNNMINYFTNITSEMDINIAGMTNKSRGEYAYTVLDVDSIFPEDVANKLKEIEGIIRVRVL
;
A
#
# COMPACT_ATOMS: atom_id res chain seq x y z
N MET A 1 -3.08 -16.85 2.00
CA MET A 1 -4.19 -17.34 1.13
C MET A 1 -4.16 -18.86 1.16
N SER A 2 -5.25 -19.51 1.55
CA SER A 2 -5.32 -20.96 1.61
C SER A 2 -5.33 -21.57 0.19
N TYR A 3 -4.99 -22.87 0.07
CA TYR A 3 -5.03 -23.58 -1.22
C TYR A 3 -6.42 -23.50 -1.87
N ILE A 4 -7.48 -23.61 -1.06
CA ILE A 4 -8.88 -23.54 -1.51
C ILE A 4 -9.22 -22.16 -2.07
N GLU A 5 -8.80 -21.07 -1.41
CA GLU A 5 -9.03 -19.70 -1.89
C GLU A 5 -8.34 -19.44 -3.22
N LYS A 6 -7.15 -19.98 -3.41
CA LYS A 6 -6.41 -19.88 -4.68
C LYS A 6 -7.13 -20.60 -5.81
N GLU A 7 -7.55 -21.84 -5.58
CA GLU A 7 -8.27 -22.65 -6.58
C GLU A 7 -9.62 -22.04 -6.98
N ILE A 8 -10.37 -21.49 -6.00
CA ILE A 8 -11.63 -20.77 -6.27
C ILE A 8 -11.34 -19.52 -7.09
N GLY A 9 -10.30 -18.75 -6.75
CA GLY A 9 -9.89 -17.54 -7.47
C GLY A 9 -9.57 -17.85 -8.94
N GLU A 10 -8.77 -18.87 -9.21
CA GLU A 10 -8.41 -19.28 -10.57
C GLU A 10 -9.64 -19.67 -11.40
N ARG A 11 -10.55 -20.46 -10.85
CA ARG A 11 -11.81 -20.84 -11.52
C ARG A 11 -12.71 -19.64 -11.81
N LEU A 12 -12.76 -18.63 -10.93
CA LEU A 12 -13.53 -17.41 -11.15
C LEU A 12 -12.94 -16.58 -12.29
N ILE A 13 -11.62 -16.44 -12.34
CA ILE A 13 -10.90 -15.71 -13.39
C ILE A 13 -11.14 -16.36 -14.75
N GLU A 14 -11.02 -17.69 -14.85
CA GLU A 14 -11.33 -18.40 -16.09
C GLU A 14 -12.77 -18.16 -16.56
N ARG A 15 -13.73 -18.11 -15.65
CA ARG A 15 -15.12 -17.81 -15.99
C ARG A 15 -15.29 -16.40 -16.54
N ILE A 16 -14.55 -15.42 -15.97
CA ILE A 16 -14.52 -14.05 -16.49
C ILE A 16 -14.00 -14.06 -17.93
N TYR A 17 -12.85 -14.68 -18.18
CA TYR A 17 -12.28 -14.75 -19.52
C TYR A 17 -13.24 -15.39 -20.53
N LYS A 18 -13.85 -16.52 -20.20
CA LYS A 18 -14.75 -17.25 -21.09
C LYS A 18 -16.09 -16.57 -21.36
N ARG A 19 -16.54 -15.64 -20.51
CA ARG A 19 -17.92 -15.11 -20.56
C ARG A 19 -18.04 -13.61 -20.81
N CYS A 20 -17.01 -12.81 -20.47
CA CYS A 20 -17.10 -11.37 -20.55
C CYS A 20 -16.74 -10.84 -21.94
N ASP A 21 -17.44 -9.83 -22.41
CA ASP A 21 -17.16 -9.10 -23.63
C ASP A 21 -16.20 -7.93 -23.39
N TYR A 22 -16.16 -7.44 -22.14
CA TYR A 22 -15.27 -6.39 -21.67
C TYR A 22 -14.56 -6.86 -20.41
N ILE A 23 -13.25 -6.72 -20.37
CA ILE A 23 -12.41 -7.08 -19.23
C ILE A 23 -11.58 -5.86 -18.85
N THR A 24 -11.70 -5.41 -17.61
CA THR A 24 -10.90 -4.31 -17.06
C THR A 24 -10.01 -4.81 -15.91
N ILE A 25 -8.77 -4.31 -15.88
CA ILE A 25 -7.72 -4.78 -14.97
C ILE A 25 -7.53 -3.76 -13.84
N HIS A 26 -7.60 -4.23 -12.58
CA HIS A 26 -7.45 -3.40 -11.38
C HIS A 26 -6.57 -4.07 -10.30
N VAL A 27 -5.68 -4.97 -10.70
CA VAL A 27 -4.75 -5.63 -9.79
C VAL A 27 -3.48 -4.80 -9.60
N PRO A 28 -2.80 -4.85 -8.43
CA PRO A 28 -1.55 -4.15 -8.23
C PRO A 28 -0.44 -4.77 -9.08
N ALA A 29 0.53 -3.94 -9.50
CA ALA A 29 1.72 -4.38 -10.19
C ALA A 29 2.73 -4.96 -9.18
N MET A 30 2.95 -6.27 -9.26
CA MET A 30 3.90 -7.03 -8.45
C MET A 30 4.58 -8.08 -9.34
N ASP A 31 5.67 -8.68 -8.88
CA ASP A 31 6.32 -9.76 -9.64
C ASP A 31 5.37 -10.93 -9.91
N SER A 32 4.47 -11.22 -8.96
CA SER A 32 3.45 -12.27 -9.08
C SER A 32 2.30 -11.94 -10.04
N THR A 33 2.14 -10.69 -10.44
CA THR A 33 1.11 -10.23 -11.37
C THR A 33 1.68 -9.76 -12.71
N ARG A 34 2.99 -9.89 -12.92
CA ARG A 34 3.60 -9.61 -14.22
C ARG A 34 2.99 -10.49 -15.29
N HIS A 35 2.59 -9.88 -16.41
CA HIS A 35 1.91 -10.54 -17.51
C HIS A 35 0.69 -11.37 -17.06
N TYR A 36 -0.08 -10.80 -16.12
CA TYR A 36 -1.31 -11.41 -15.62
C TYR A 36 -2.32 -11.70 -16.76
N ILE A 37 -2.30 -10.86 -17.79
CA ILE A 37 -2.95 -11.13 -19.07
C ILE A 37 -1.86 -11.52 -20.07
N ASP A 38 -1.55 -12.78 -20.10
CA ASP A 38 -0.63 -13.41 -21.03
C ASP A 38 -1.34 -14.02 -22.25
N LYS A 39 -0.59 -14.70 -23.11
CA LYS A 39 -1.12 -15.39 -24.29
C LYS A 39 -2.20 -16.43 -23.91
N ASP A 40 -2.02 -17.15 -22.82
CA ASP A 40 -2.96 -18.23 -22.43
C ASP A 40 -4.26 -17.62 -21.89
N ALA A 41 -4.17 -16.57 -21.07
CA ALA A 41 -5.33 -15.79 -20.64
C ALA A 41 -6.11 -15.25 -21.86
N ILE A 42 -5.42 -14.65 -22.83
CA ILE A 42 -6.04 -14.13 -24.05
C ILE A 42 -6.73 -15.24 -24.84
N ASN A 43 -6.11 -16.41 -24.97
CA ASN A 43 -6.70 -17.55 -25.67
C ASN A 43 -8.00 -18.03 -25.01
N MET A 44 -8.12 -17.96 -23.70
CA MET A 44 -9.34 -18.31 -22.97
C MET A 44 -10.48 -17.31 -23.13
N MET A 45 -10.19 -16.06 -23.51
CA MET A 45 -11.19 -15.00 -23.66
C MET A 45 -12.13 -15.27 -24.84
N LYS A 46 -13.25 -14.57 -24.85
CA LYS A 46 -14.16 -14.57 -25.99
C LYS A 46 -13.49 -13.97 -27.22
N HIS A 47 -13.89 -14.43 -28.38
CA HIS A 47 -13.51 -13.76 -29.65
C HIS A 47 -14.16 -12.39 -29.72
N GLY A 48 -13.39 -11.37 -30.07
CA GLY A 48 -13.86 -10.00 -30.14
C GLY A 48 -13.92 -9.26 -28.81
N VAL A 49 -13.33 -9.81 -27.74
CA VAL A 49 -13.27 -9.16 -26.41
C VAL A 49 -12.58 -7.80 -26.48
N VAL A 50 -13.00 -6.89 -25.61
CA VAL A 50 -12.31 -5.62 -25.34
C VAL A 50 -11.56 -5.73 -24.01
N VAL A 51 -10.26 -5.45 -24.04
CA VAL A 51 -9.43 -5.45 -22.83
C VAL A 51 -9.05 -4.02 -22.46
N ILE A 52 -9.23 -3.64 -21.21
CA ILE A 52 -9.00 -2.29 -20.68
C ILE A 52 -7.99 -2.38 -19.55
N ASN A 53 -6.84 -1.74 -19.72
CA ASN A 53 -5.79 -1.68 -18.72
C ASN A 53 -5.48 -0.22 -18.33
N MET A 54 -6.11 0.23 -17.24
CA MET A 54 -5.83 1.53 -16.59
C MET A 54 -5.05 1.33 -15.29
N ALA A 55 -4.39 0.18 -15.12
CA ALA A 55 -3.64 -0.14 -13.91
C ALA A 55 -2.12 0.05 -14.09
N ARG A 56 -1.45 -0.88 -14.78
CA ARG A 56 -0.01 -0.80 -15.10
C ARG A 56 0.29 -1.62 -16.37
N ASP A 57 1.24 -1.17 -17.16
CA ASP A 57 1.68 -1.82 -18.42
C ASP A 57 2.16 -3.26 -18.21
N ILE A 58 2.97 -3.50 -17.16
CA ILE A 58 3.55 -4.81 -16.87
C ILE A 58 2.53 -5.94 -16.62
N LEU A 59 1.26 -5.60 -16.42
CA LEU A 59 0.19 -6.57 -16.18
C LEU A 59 -0.26 -7.31 -17.43
N VAL A 60 0.06 -6.77 -18.61
CA VAL A 60 -0.32 -7.35 -19.89
C VAL A 60 0.95 -7.70 -20.67
N ASP A 61 0.98 -8.89 -21.27
CA ASP A 61 1.94 -9.22 -22.33
C ASP A 61 1.48 -8.51 -23.61
N GLU A 62 2.01 -7.32 -23.83
CA GLU A 62 1.56 -6.45 -24.93
C GLU A 62 1.97 -6.98 -26.31
N GLU A 63 3.04 -7.76 -26.40
CA GLU A 63 3.38 -8.44 -27.64
C GLU A 63 2.34 -9.53 -28.00
N ALA A 64 1.90 -10.31 -26.98
CA ALA A 64 0.83 -11.25 -27.17
C ALA A 64 -0.50 -10.55 -27.48
N MET A 65 -0.76 -9.41 -26.84
CA MET A 65 -1.95 -8.60 -27.07
C MET A 65 -2.00 -8.06 -28.51
N VAL A 66 -0.91 -7.51 -29.03
CA VAL A 66 -0.84 -7.02 -30.41
C VAL A 66 -1.10 -8.15 -31.41
N LYS A 67 -0.47 -9.32 -31.21
CA LYS A 67 -0.73 -10.50 -32.06
C LYS A 67 -2.20 -10.93 -32.01
N ALA A 68 -2.85 -10.82 -30.86
CA ALA A 68 -4.25 -11.16 -30.69
C ALA A 68 -5.20 -10.14 -31.35
N LEU A 69 -4.82 -8.86 -31.36
CA LEU A 69 -5.51 -7.80 -32.10
C LEU A 69 -5.43 -8.04 -33.60
N ASP A 70 -4.23 -8.34 -34.12
CA ASP A 70 -4.01 -8.64 -35.53
C ASP A 70 -4.81 -9.88 -36.00
N ALA A 71 -4.91 -10.87 -35.14
CA ALA A 71 -5.69 -12.10 -35.41
C ALA A 71 -7.22 -11.90 -35.21
N GLY A 72 -7.68 -10.73 -34.76
CA GLY A 72 -9.09 -10.46 -34.46
C GLY A 72 -9.63 -11.15 -33.20
N LYS A 73 -8.79 -11.84 -32.44
CA LYS A 73 -9.18 -12.48 -31.17
C LYS A 73 -9.59 -11.44 -30.13
N VAL A 74 -8.85 -10.35 -30.04
CA VAL A 74 -9.17 -9.13 -29.26
C VAL A 74 -9.62 -8.07 -30.25
N SER A 75 -10.74 -7.40 -29.99
CA SER A 75 -11.24 -6.35 -30.87
C SER A 75 -10.60 -4.98 -30.57
N ARG A 76 -10.33 -4.69 -29.30
CA ARG A 76 -9.67 -3.45 -28.86
C ARG A 76 -8.89 -3.72 -27.57
N TYR A 77 -7.72 -3.07 -27.49
CA TYR A 77 -6.96 -2.90 -26.26
C TYR A 77 -6.90 -1.40 -25.89
N VAL A 78 -7.35 -1.06 -24.70
CA VAL A 78 -7.38 0.33 -24.22
C VAL A 78 -6.40 0.43 -23.05
N SER A 79 -5.46 1.38 -23.13
CA SER A 79 -4.46 1.57 -22.08
C SER A 79 -4.08 3.04 -21.91
N ASP A 80 -3.79 3.46 -20.68
CA ASP A 80 -3.21 4.75 -20.37
C ASP A 80 -1.68 4.69 -20.12
N PHE A 81 -1.05 3.56 -20.51
CA PHE A 81 0.40 3.37 -20.52
C PHE A 81 0.92 3.17 -21.97
N PRO A 82 0.95 4.24 -22.81
CA PRO A 82 1.46 4.12 -24.16
C PRO A 82 2.97 3.79 -24.13
N ASN A 83 3.34 2.76 -24.87
CA ASN A 83 4.74 2.40 -25.13
C ASN A 83 4.96 2.07 -26.61
N SER A 84 6.18 1.69 -26.99
CA SER A 84 6.53 1.44 -28.38
C SER A 84 5.83 0.23 -29.02
N VAL A 85 5.25 -0.67 -28.20
CA VAL A 85 4.57 -1.88 -28.69
C VAL A 85 3.13 -1.55 -29.09
N VAL A 86 2.42 -0.79 -28.26
CA VAL A 86 0.97 -0.53 -28.45
C VAL A 86 0.67 0.82 -29.07
N ALA A 87 1.58 1.81 -28.95
CA ALA A 87 1.37 3.14 -29.49
C ALA A 87 1.28 3.12 -31.02
N GLY A 88 0.19 3.65 -31.56
CA GLY A 88 -0.05 3.69 -32.99
C GLY A 88 -0.57 2.40 -33.62
N HIS A 89 -0.72 1.32 -32.86
CA HIS A 89 -1.34 0.09 -33.36
C HIS A 89 -2.84 0.29 -33.59
N LYS A 90 -3.35 -0.13 -34.75
CA LYS A 90 -4.74 0.12 -35.21
C LYS A 90 -5.81 -0.41 -34.23
N GLY A 91 -5.52 -1.49 -33.50
CA GLY A 91 -6.43 -2.10 -32.52
C GLY A 91 -6.30 -1.50 -31.10
N CYS A 92 -5.27 -0.67 -30.85
CA CYS A 92 -5.02 -0.06 -29.55
C CYS A 92 -5.62 1.34 -29.48
N ILE A 93 -6.22 1.66 -28.32
CA ILE A 93 -6.63 3.02 -27.95
C ILE A 93 -5.74 3.40 -26.77
N THR A 94 -4.76 4.24 -27.03
CA THR A 94 -3.85 4.73 -25.99
C THR A 94 -4.22 6.14 -25.60
N ILE A 95 -4.31 6.39 -24.31
CA ILE A 95 -4.62 7.71 -23.73
C ILE A 95 -3.51 8.13 -22.76
N PRO A 96 -3.35 9.42 -22.48
CA PRO A 96 -2.42 9.87 -21.45
C PRO A 96 -2.80 9.35 -20.06
N HIS A 97 -1.80 9.03 -19.23
CA HIS A 97 -2.02 8.60 -17.83
C HIS A 97 -2.35 9.80 -16.92
N LEU A 98 -3.61 10.22 -16.94
CA LEU A 98 -4.10 11.42 -16.25
C LEU A 98 -5.13 11.14 -15.14
N GLY A 99 -5.29 9.88 -14.71
CA GLY A 99 -6.32 9.49 -13.76
C GLY A 99 -6.31 10.25 -12.43
N ALA A 100 -5.14 10.68 -11.95
CA ALA A 100 -4.97 11.48 -10.74
C ALA A 100 -4.55 12.93 -11.02
N SER A 101 -4.45 13.35 -12.28
CA SER A 101 -3.93 14.67 -12.67
C SER A 101 -5.05 15.65 -13.04
N THR A 102 -6.09 15.73 -12.22
CA THR A 102 -7.08 16.79 -12.27
C THR A 102 -6.73 17.86 -11.23
N LYS A 103 -7.16 19.10 -11.46
CA LYS A 103 -6.94 20.20 -10.51
C LYS A 103 -7.46 19.87 -9.10
N GLU A 104 -8.61 19.24 -9.03
CA GLU A 104 -9.23 18.82 -7.77
C GLU A 104 -8.42 17.72 -7.08
N SER A 105 -7.95 16.73 -7.84
CA SER A 105 -7.12 15.63 -7.32
C SER A 105 -5.80 16.15 -6.77
N GLU A 106 -5.11 17.01 -7.53
CA GLU A 106 -3.83 17.60 -7.12
C GLU A 106 -3.99 18.45 -5.85
N ALA A 107 -5.04 19.30 -5.80
CA ALA A 107 -5.34 20.11 -4.63
C ALA A 107 -5.67 19.23 -3.40
N ASN A 108 -6.52 18.21 -3.56
CA ASN A 108 -6.88 17.31 -2.48
C ASN A 108 -5.67 16.50 -1.97
N CYS A 109 -4.84 15.98 -2.88
CA CYS A 109 -3.60 15.28 -2.50
C CYS A 109 -2.65 16.17 -1.71
N ALA A 110 -2.49 17.43 -2.12
CA ALA A 110 -1.64 18.38 -1.42
C ALA A 110 -2.17 18.68 0.00
N VAL A 111 -3.46 18.92 0.15
CA VAL A 111 -4.11 19.14 1.46
C VAL A 111 -3.97 17.91 2.34
N MET A 112 -4.32 16.72 1.84
CA MET A 112 -4.19 15.48 2.59
C MET A 112 -2.75 15.23 3.06
N ALA A 113 -1.76 15.41 2.18
CA ALA A 113 -0.35 15.22 2.54
C ALA A 113 0.09 16.18 3.64
N VAL A 114 -0.33 17.45 3.58
CA VAL A 114 -0.03 18.44 4.61
C VAL A 114 -0.70 18.09 5.93
N ASP A 115 -1.96 17.70 5.92
CA ASP A 115 -2.71 17.33 7.12
C ASP A 115 -2.10 16.09 7.81
N GLU A 116 -1.76 15.07 7.03
CA GLU A 116 -1.11 13.86 7.53
C GLU A 116 0.27 14.15 8.13
N ILE A 117 1.07 14.98 7.47
CA ILE A 117 2.40 15.40 7.97
C ILE A 117 2.25 16.26 9.25
N GLN A 118 1.29 17.17 9.29
CA GLN A 118 1.03 17.97 10.49
C GLN A 118 0.60 17.11 11.68
N ASP A 119 -0.32 16.18 11.46
CA ASP A 119 -0.78 15.25 12.50
C ASP A 119 0.38 14.35 12.98
N PHE A 120 1.20 13.86 12.07
CA PHE A 120 2.41 13.13 12.41
C PHE A 120 3.41 13.96 13.23
N ILE A 121 3.66 15.20 12.85
CA ILE A 121 4.61 16.07 13.57
C ILE A 121 4.06 16.47 14.94
N LYS A 122 2.79 16.85 15.02
CA LYS A 122 2.17 17.40 16.24
C LYS A 122 1.74 16.30 17.21
N ASN A 123 1.15 15.24 16.70
CA ASN A 123 0.48 14.22 17.51
C ASN A 123 1.14 12.85 17.43
N GLY A 124 2.06 12.62 16.48
CA GLY A 124 2.65 11.31 16.26
C GLY A 124 1.72 10.30 15.56
N SER A 125 0.58 10.74 15.02
CA SER A 125 -0.29 9.85 14.25
C SER A 125 0.38 9.39 12.96
N ILE A 126 0.17 8.13 12.58
CA ILE A 126 0.59 7.58 11.29
C ILE A 126 -0.66 7.20 10.50
N VAL A 127 -0.83 7.80 9.32
CA VAL A 127 -1.93 7.51 8.39
C VAL A 127 -1.33 7.26 7.01
N ASN A 128 -1.85 6.29 6.28
CA ASN A 128 -1.47 5.95 4.90
C ASN A 128 0.03 5.67 4.66
N SER A 129 0.77 5.30 5.71
CA SER A 129 2.18 4.95 5.56
C SER A 129 2.38 3.68 4.74
N VAL A 130 3.42 3.67 3.90
CA VAL A 130 3.76 2.52 3.05
C VAL A 130 4.28 1.34 3.88
N ASN A 131 5.07 1.61 4.92
CA ASN A 131 5.81 0.61 5.70
C ASN A 131 5.34 0.45 7.14
N PHE A 132 4.78 1.49 7.76
CA PHE A 132 4.26 1.42 9.13
C PHE A 132 2.74 1.22 9.15
N PRO A 133 2.19 0.64 10.23
CA PRO A 133 0.75 0.50 10.40
C PRO A 133 0.06 1.85 10.59
N ASN A 134 -1.21 1.95 10.23
CA ASN A 134 -2.02 3.09 10.62
C ASN A 134 -2.20 3.12 12.14
N CYS A 135 -1.88 4.25 12.74
CA CYS A 135 -1.95 4.49 14.18
C CYS A 135 -2.41 5.93 14.44
N GLN A 136 -3.71 6.15 14.43
CA GLN A 136 -4.31 7.44 14.78
C GLN A 136 -4.49 7.50 16.30
N VAL A 137 -3.87 8.48 16.94
CA VAL A 137 -3.89 8.63 18.40
C VAL A 137 -4.49 9.96 18.84
N GLY A 138 -4.70 10.90 17.90
CA GLY A 138 -5.20 12.23 18.21
C GLY A 138 -4.25 13.04 19.11
N PRO A 139 -4.66 14.24 19.54
CA PRO A 139 -3.87 15.06 20.47
C PRO A 139 -3.85 14.44 21.87
N TRP A 140 -2.72 14.56 22.59
CA TRP A 140 -2.67 14.28 24.02
C TRP A 140 -3.01 15.54 24.82
N ILE A 141 -3.50 15.38 26.05
CA ILE A 141 -4.05 16.46 26.84
C ILE A 141 -3.04 16.95 27.88
N GLU A 142 -2.32 16.03 28.55
CA GLU A 142 -1.39 16.32 29.64
C GLU A 142 -0.11 15.51 29.50
N GLY A 143 0.98 15.97 30.12
CA GLY A 143 2.27 15.29 30.12
C GLY A 143 2.99 15.34 28.77
N GLN A 144 3.64 14.24 28.42
CA GLN A 144 4.36 14.10 27.16
C GLN A 144 3.95 12.84 26.41
N ARG A 145 4.16 12.87 25.11
CA ARG A 145 3.97 11.71 24.22
C ARG A 145 5.31 11.20 23.73
N VAL A 146 5.53 9.91 23.84
CA VAL A 146 6.71 9.22 23.30
C VAL A 146 6.27 8.30 22.17
N THR A 147 6.89 8.45 21.02
CA THR A 147 6.64 7.61 19.86
C THR A 147 7.85 6.76 19.55
N ILE A 148 7.63 5.46 19.40
CA ILE A 148 8.69 4.45 19.27
C ILE A 148 8.45 3.65 18.00
N TYR A 149 9.41 3.70 17.09
CA TYR A 149 9.46 2.93 15.87
C TYR A 149 10.34 1.71 16.11
N HIS A 150 9.81 0.52 15.92
CA HIS A 150 10.56 -0.69 16.25
C HIS A 150 10.21 -1.88 15.36
N LYS A 151 11.05 -2.89 15.39
CA LYS A 151 10.74 -4.19 14.79
C LYS A 151 9.64 -4.88 15.59
N ASN A 152 8.78 -5.60 14.90
CA ASN A 152 7.70 -6.37 15.51
C ASN A 152 8.25 -7.69 16.07
N THR A 153 8.97 -7.61 17.18
CA THR A 153 9.59 -8.75 17.87
C THR A 153 8.98 -8.94 19.25
N ASN A 154 9.19 -10.13 19.83
CA ASN A 154 8.69 -10.46 21.15
C ASN A 154 9.28 -9.53 22.23
N ASN A 155 8.55 -9.35 23.32
CA ASN A 155 8.93 -8.60 24.52
C ASN A 155 9.12 -7.08 24.38
N MET A 156 8.88 -6.48 23.21
CA MET A 156 9.07 -5.03 23.01
C MET A 156 8.23 -4.20 24.01
N ILE A 157 6.97 -4.55 24.20
CA ILE A 157 6.10 -3.86 25.16
C ILE A 157 6.65 -3.96 26.59
N ASN A 158 7.17 -5.13 26.98
CA ASN A 158 7.78 -5.31 28.30
C ASN A 158 8.99 -4.39 28.52
N TYR A 159 9.83 -4.19 27.49
CA TYR A 159 10.94 -3.24 27.60
C TYR A 159 10.44 -1.82 27.86
N PHE A 160 9.41 -1.37 27.16
CA PHE A 160 8.87 -0.02 27.35
C PHE A 160 8.26 0.15 28.75
N THR A 161 7.45 -0.79 29.20
CA THR A 161 6.81 -0.73 30.51
C THR A 161 7.81 -0.88 31.67
N ASN A 162 8.83 -1.70 31.51
CA ASN A 162 9.87 -1.85 32.55
C ASN A 162 10.69 -0.56 32.70
N ILE A 163 11.16 0.03 31.60
CA ILE A 163 11.93 1.26 31.65
C ILE A 163 11.12 2.40 32.28
N THR A 164 9.86 2.56 31.90
CA THR A 164 9.01 3.59 32.50
C THR A 164 8.75 3.33 34.00
N SER A 165 8.53 2.07 34.38
CA SER A 165 8.34 1.68 35.77
C SER A 165 9.59 1.89 36.64
N GLU A 166 10.79 1.56 36.15
CA GLU A 166 12.06 1.79 36.85
C GLU A 166 12.33 3.26 37.12
N MET A 167 11.78 4.15 36.30
CA MET A 167 11.94 5.59 36.42
C MET A 167 10.74 6.29 37.07
N ASP A 168 9.82 5.51 37.66
CA ASP A 168 8.59 6.01 38.28
C ASP A 168 7.75 6.90 37.36
N ILE A 169 7.72 6.55 36.07
CA ILE A 169 6.94 7.26 35.04
C ILE A 169 5.64 6.48 34.80
N ASN A 170 4.51 7.12 35.05
CA ASN A 170 3.21 6.52 34.80
C ASN A 170 2.81 6.66 33.32
N ILE A 171 2.37 5.53 32.72
CA ILE A 171 1.81 5.51 31.36
C ILE A 171 0.31 5.75 31.45
N ALA A 172 -0.14 6.94 31.05
CA ALA A 172 -1.55 7.31 31.01
C ALA A 172 -2.28 6.66 29.81
N GLY A 173 -1.56 6.44 28.72
CA GLY A 173 -2.09 5.78 27.53
C GLY A 173 -1.02 5.05 26.74
N MET A 174 -1.38 3.92 26.14
CA MET A 174 -0.49 3.19 25.26
C MET A 174 -1.24 2.64 24.05
N THR A 175 -0.69 2.87 22.88
CA THR A 175 -1.16 2.26 21.64
C THR A 175 0.00 1.60 20.91
N ASN A 176 -0.12 0.32 20.61
CA ASN A 176 0.83 -0.41 19.79
C ASN A 176 0.13 -1.00 18.57
N LYS A 177 0.67 -0.75 17.40
CA LYS A 177 0.20 -1.29 16.12
C LYS A 177 1.36 -1.90 15.36
N SER A 178 1.11 -3.01 14.67
CA SER A 178 2.13 -3.68 13.85
C SER A 178 1.64 -3.93 12.43
N ARG A 179 2.60 -3.97 11.49
CA ARG A 179 2.39 -4.34 10.09
C ARG A 179 3.63 -5.08 9.60
N GLY A 180 3.52 -6.40 9.44
CA GLY A 180 4.65 -7.23 9.05
C GLY A 180 5.81 -7.14 10.04
N GLU A 181 6.98 -6.76 9.56
CA GLU A 181 8.21 -6.67 10.36
C GLU A 181 8.31 -5.42 11.24
N TYR A 182 7.43 -4.44 11.06
CA TYR A 182 7.50 -3.15 11.75
C TYR A 182 6.33 -2.94 12.69
N ALA A 183 6.61 -2.29 13.79
CA ALA A 183 5.61 -1.86 14.76
C ALA A 183 5.86 -0.40 15.18
N TYR A 184 4.80 0.21 15.64
CA TYR A 184 4.80 1.58 16.12
C TYR A 184 4.04 1.63 17.44
N THR A 185 4.73 2.12 18.47
CA THR A 185 4.16 2.30 19.81
C THR A 185 4.11 3.77 20.14
N VAL A 186 2.98 4.21 20.67
CA VAL A 186 2.78 5.52 21.25
C VAL A 186 2.49 5.37 22.74
N LEU A 187 3.24 6.08 23.56
CA LEU A 187 3.05 6.16 25.00
C LEU A 187 2.69 7.59 25.34
N ASP A 188 1.57 7.79 26.02
CA ASP A 188 1.24 9.04 26.68
C ASP A 188 1.59 8.89 28.16
N VAL A 189 2.47 9.75 28.65
CA VAL A 189 2.95 9.75 30.03
C VAL A 189 2.51 11.02 30.73
N ASP A 190 2.24 10.95 32.04
CA ASP A 190 1.71 12.06 32.84
C ASP A 190 2.80 13.00 33.38
N SER A 191 4.06 12.72 33.06
CA SER A 191 5.23 13.48 33.52
C SER A 191 6.19 13.79 32.37
N ILE A 192 7.24 14.56 32.67
CA ILE A 192 8.33 14.81 31.70
C ILE A 192 9.09 13.50 31.48
N PHE A 193 9.25 13.11 30.22
CA PHE A 193 10.02 11.94 29.85
C PHE A 193 11.51 12.32 29.73
N PRO A 194 12.39 11.83 30.61
CA PRO A 194 13.79 12.23 30.63
C PRO A 194 14.55 11.81 29.37
N GLU A 195 15.50 12.64 28.94
CA GLU A 195 16.30 12.38 27.74
C GLU A 195 17.16 11.10 27.86
N ASP A 196 17.67 10.83 29.06
CA ASP A 196 18.44 9.61 29.33
C ASP A 196 17.59 8.34 29.17
N VAL A 197 16.30 8.39 29.52
CA VAL A 197 15.35 7.29 29.30
C VAL A 197 15.08 7.10 27.80
N ALA A 198 14.91 8.20 27.07
CA ALA A 198 14.79 8.14 25.62
C ALA A 198 16.04 7.54 24.94
N ASN A 199 17.22 7.83 25.49
CA ASN A 199 18.47 7.26 25.00
C ASN A 199 18.61 5.76 25.36
N LYS A 200 18.26 5.35 26.56
CA LYS A 200 18.18 3.93 26.93
C LYS A 200 17.24 3.13 26.03
N LEU A 201 16.08 3.70 25.68
CA LEU A 201 15.18 3.07 24.72
C LEU A 201 15.83 2.85 23.35
N LYS A 202 16.63 3.81 22.87
CA LYS A 202 17.31 3.69 21.57
C LYS A 202 18.37 2.59 21.54
N GLU A 203 18.90 2.17 22.70
CA GLU A 203 19.91 1.10 22.80
C GLU A 203 19.29 -0.31 22.73
N ILE A 204 17.97 -0.44 22.87
CA ILE A 204 17.28 -1.73 22.81
C ILE A 204 17.35 -2.26 21.36
N GLU A 205 17.79 -3.49 21.20
CA GLU A 205 17.82 -4.15 19.90
C GLU A 205 16.41 -4.18 19.27
N GLY A 206 16.33 -3.75 18.02
CA GLY A 206 15.07 -3.67 17.28
C GLY A 206 14.39 -2.31 17.37
N ILE A 207 14.83 -1.38 18.20
CA ILE A 207 14.37 0.01 18.15
C ILE A 207 15.01 0.72 16.96
N ILE A 208 14.17 1.38 16.17
CA ILE A 208 14.57 2.13 14.98
C ILE A 208 14.70 3.62 15.31
N ARG A 209 13.72 4.15 16.04
CA ARG A 209 13.67 5.56 16.41
C ARG A 209 12.79 5.79 17.63
N VAL A 210 13.17 6.73 18.47
CA VAL A 210 12.36 7.27 19.58
C VAL A 210 12.21 8.78 19.38
N ARG A 211 11.00 9.27 19.53
CA ARG A 211 10.66 10.71 19.51
C ARG A 211 9.86 11.06 20.75
N VAL A 212 10.23 12.10 21.44
CA VAL A 212 9.44 12.74 22.50
C VAL A 212 8.79 13.99 21.88
N LEU A 213 7.48 14.16 22.09
CA LEU A 213 6.63 15.24 21.60
C LEU A 213 6.18 16.13 22.77
#